data_aa2b92fa8cc1edf98c79f29c67ad650c
#
_entry.id   aa2b92fa8cc1edf98c79f29c67ad650c
#
_cell.length_a   1.000
_cell.length_b   1.000
_cell.length_c   1.000
_cell.angle_alpha   90.00
_cell.angle_beta   90.00
_cell.angle_gamma   90.00
#
_symmetry.space_group_name_H-M   'P 1'
#
loop_
_entity.id
_entity.type
_entity.pdbx_description
1 polymer ?
#
loop_
_entity_poly.entity_id
_entity_poly.type
_entity_poly.pdbx_seq_one_letter_code
_entity_poly.pdbx_strand_id
1 'polypeptide(L)'
;MDVKQVGVVGIGTMGSGIAIVNLSAGLKTIVADRDEAILKDGASRIEKFFLKGVEKGKLTEDQKRESIGRLRTTARLDDLKDCDVIIEAVYE
;
A
#
# COMPACT_ATOMS: atom_id res chain seq x y z
N MET A 1 -4.50 -20.64 -6.34
CA MET A 1 -3.54 -19.62 -6.77
C MET A 1 -3.06 -18.84 -5.55
N ASP A 2 -1.76 -18.79 -5.36
CA ASP A 2 -1.20 -18.04 -4.23
C ASP A 2 -0.93 -16.61 -4.66
N VAL A 3 -1.68 -15.69 -4.10
CA VAL A 3 -1.43 -14.27 -4.32
C VAL A 3 -0.37 -13.81 -3.32
N LYS A 4 0.77 -13.36 -3.83
CA LYS A 4 1.87 -12.90 -2.99
C LYS A 4 2.13 -11.41 -3.15
N GLN A 5 1.82 -10.86 -4.30
CA GLN A 5 2.10 -9.47 -4.63
C GLN A 5 0.93 -8.84 -5.35
N VAL A 6 0.46 -7.73 -4.82
CA VAL A 6 -0.69 -7.00 -5.35
C VAL A 6 -0.24 -5.64 -5.85
N GLY A 7 -0.70 -5.27 -7.03
CA GLY A 7 -0.53 -3.93 -7.56
C GLY A 7 -1.80 -3.13 -7.36
N VAL A 8 -1.67 -1.89 -6.95
CA VAL A 8 -2.80 -0.97 -6.81
C VAL A 8 -2.52 0.25 -7.67
N VAL A 9 -3.41 0.55 -8.59
CA VAL A 9 -3.30 1.73 -9.44
C VAL A 9 -4.16 2.84 -8.84
N GLY A 10 -3.53 3.92 -8.46
CA GLY A 10 -4.19 5.04 -7.78
C GLY A 10 -4.04 4.93 -6.28
N ILE A 11 -3.49 5.99 -5.66
CA ILE A 11 -3.20 5.97 -4.22
C ILE A 11 -4.08 6.94 -3.42
N GLY A 12 -5.16 7.44 -4.01
CA GLY A 12 -6.12 8.26 -3.26
C GLY A 12 -6.67 7.52 -2.05
N THR A 13 -7.76 8.03 -1.49
CA THR A 13 -8.35 7.45 -0.29
C THR A 13 -8.66 5.96 -0.44
N MET A 14 -9.25 5.58 -1.59
CA MET A 14 -9.59 4.18 -1.85
C MET A 14 -8.35 3.32 -2.02
N GLY A 15 -7.38 3.78 -2.81
CA GLY A 15 -6.14 3.04 -3.04
C GLY A 15 -5.34 2.85 -1.77
N SER A 16 -5.27 3.87 -0.93
CA SER A 16 -4.59 3.79 0.36
C SER A 16 -5.25 2.74 1.26
N GLY A 17 -6.60 2.73 1.30
CA GLY A 17 -7.34 1.76 2.09
C GLY A 17 -7.10 0.33 1.63
N ILE A 18 -7.11 0.10 0.32
CA ILE A 18 -6.83 -1.21 -0.26
C ILE A 18 -5.40 -1.64 0.09
N ALA A 19 -4.43 -0.73 -0.03
CA ALA A 19 -3.05 -1.03 0.31
C ALA A 19 -2.92 -1.44 1.78
N ILE A 20 -3.57 -0.72 2.68
CA ILE A 20 -3.54 -1.02 4.12
C ILE A 20 -4.07 -2.44 4.37
N VAL A 21 -5.18 -2.81 3.75
CA VAL A 21 -5.76 -4.15 3.92
C VAL A 21 -4.76 -5.21 3.43
N ASN A 22 -4.15 -5.00 2.28
CA ASN A 22 -3.19 -5.95 1.71
C ASN A 22 -1.94 -6.08 2.58
N LEU A 23 -1.40 -4.96 3.04
CA LEU A 23 -0.22 -4.95 3.90
C LEU A 23 -0.50 -5.65 5.23
N SER A 24 -1.68 -5.42 5.78
CA SER A 24 -2.09 -6.04 7.04
C SER A 24 -2.27 -7.55 6.88
N ALA A 25 -2.61 -7.99 5.68
CA ALA A 25 -2.75 -9.43 5.37
C ALA A 25 -1.40 -10.10 5.05
N GLY A 26 -0.31 -9.35 5.07
CA GLY A 26 1.02 -9.91 4.81
C GLY A 26 1.41 -9.93 3.34
N LEU A 27 0.69 -9.22 2.49
CA LEU A 27 0.95 -9.21 1.05
C LEU A 27 1.88 -8.05 0.69
N LYS A 28 2.82 -8.34 -0.22
CA LYS A 28 3.61 -7.28 -0.82
C LYS A 28 2.69 -6.45 -1.71
N THR A 29 2.77 -5.14 -1.58
CA THR A 29 1.86 -4.24 -2.28
C THR A 29 2.65 -3.13 -2.96
N ILE A 30 2.46 -3.01 -4.27
CA ILE A 30 3.06 -1.93 -5.05
C ILE A 30 1.93 -0.99 -5.43
N VAL A 31 2.04 0.26 -5.02
CA VAL A 31 1.03 1.27 -5.36
C VAL A 31 1.60 2.20 -6.42
N ALA A 32 0.90 2.35 -7.51
CA ALA A 32 1.32 3.19 -8.64
C ALA A 32 0.41 4.38 -8.81
N ASP A 33 0.99 5.54 -9.05
CA ASP A 33 0.27 6.74 -9.41
C ASP A 33 1.21 7.62 -10.22
N ARG A 34 0.67 8.34 -11.20
CA ARG A 34 1.50 9.21 -12.05
C ARG A 34 2.03 10.42 -11.29
N ASP A 35 1.31 10.86 -10.29
CA ASP A 35 1.64 12.06 -9.54
C ASP A 35 2.45 11.69 -8.30
N GLU A 36 3.72 12.10 -8.30
CA GLU A 36 4.62 11.78 -7.20
C GLU A 36 4.20 12.44 -5.88
N ALA A 37 3.58 13.61 -5.94
CA ALA A 37 3.09 14.29 -4.74
C ALA A 37 1.94 13.49 -4.12
N ILE A 38 1.06 12.96 -4.96
CA ILE A 38 -0.05 12.10 -4.50
C ILE A 38 0.49 10.81 -3.92
N LEU A 39 1.53 10.23 -4.53
CA LEU A 39 2.18 9.03 -3.99
C LEU A 39 2.75 9.29 -2.61
N LYS A 40 3.41 10.40 -2.44
CA LYS A 40 4.02 10.76 -1.16
C LYS A 40 2.96 10.95 -0.07
N ASP A 41 1.87 11.65 -0.41
CA ASP A 41 0.78 11.86 0.52
C ASP A 41 0.10 10.54 0.89
N GLY A 42 -0.11 9.67 -0.08
CA GLY A 42 -0.71 8.37 0.15
C GLY A 42 0.16 7.47 1.00
N ALA A 43 1.47 7.46 0.75
CA ALA A 43 2.42 6.69 1.56
C ALA A 43 2.41 7.20 3.01
N SER A 44 2.38 8.51 3.19
CA SER A 44 2.31 9.12 4.52
C SER A 44 1.02 8.71 5.24
N ARG A 45 -0.10 8.67 4.53
CA ARG A 45 -1.39 8.25 5.09
C ARG A 45 -1.34 6.80 5.56
N ILE A 46 -0.72 5.94 4.77
CA ILE A 46 -0.57 4.53 5.11
C ILE A 46 0.31 4.38 6.35
N GLU A 47 1.43 5.08 6.40
CA GLU A 47 2.32 5.04 7.55
C GLU A 47 1.63 5.52 8.83
N LYS A 48 0.85 6.59 8.73
CA LYS A 48 0.11 7.12 9.88
C LYS A 48 -0.91 6.12 10.39
N PHE A 49 -1.54 5.37 9.50
CA PHE A 49 -2.48 4.34 9.91
C PHE A 49 -1.80 3.30 10.80
N PHE A 50 -0.64 2.80 10.39
CA PHE A 50 0.07 1.80 11.17
C PHE A 50 0.65 2.39 12.46
N LEU A 51 1.11 3.63 12.42
CA LEU A 51 1.58 4.32 13.62
C LEU A 51 0.46 4.44 14.66
N LYS A 52 -0.73 4.84 14.24
CA LYS A 52 -1.87 4.91 15.15
C LYS A 52 -2.24 3.55 15.73
N GLY A 53 -2.08 2.49 14.94
CA GLY A 53 -2.30 1.12 15.42
C GLY A 53 -1.36 0.79 16.57
N VAL A 54 -0.09 1.19 16.48
CA VAL A 54 0.87 0.98 17.55
C VAL A 54 0.50 1.81 18.77
N GLU A 55 0.17 3.08 18.58
CA GLU A 55 -0.22 3.98 19.68
C GLU A 55 -1.42 3.47 20.44
N LYS A 56 -2.37 2.84 19.76
CA LYS A 56 -3.59 2.29 20.36
C LYS A 56 -3.41 0.88 20.90
N GLY A 57 -2.21 0.34 20.81
CA GLY A 57 -1.93 -1.00 21.30
C GLY A 57 -2.46 -2.14 20.45
N LYS A 58 -2.89 -1.85 19.21
CA LYS A 58 -3.43 -2.88 18.29
C LYS A 58 -2.33 -3.60 17.52
N LEU A 59 -1.16 -2.97 17.38
CA LEU A 59 -0.01 -3.51 16.67
C LEU A 59 1.24 -3.30 17.49
N THR A 60 2.24 -4.18 17.30
CA THR A 60 3.57 -3.95 17.85
C THR A 60 4.38 -3.11 16.87
N GLU A 61 5.48 -2.54 17.34
CA GLU A 61 6.41 -1.81 16.48
C GLU A 61 6.95 -2.71 15.38
N ASP A 62 7.24 -3.97 15.69
CA ASP A 62 7.73 -4.92 14.71
C ASP A 62 6.69 -5.19 13.63
N GLN A 63 5.43 -5.35 14.00
CA GLN A 63 4.35 -5.56 13.03
C GLN A 63 4.19 -4.35 12.10
N LYS A 64 4.28 -3.14 12.64
CA LYS A 64 4.24 -1.92 11.85
C LYS A 64 5.39 -1.90 10.84
N ARG A 65 6.60 -2.19 11.31
CA ARG A 65 7.79 -2.18 10.45
C ARG A 65 7.69 -3.19 9.33
N GLU A 66 7.22 -4.39 9.64
CA GLU A 66 7.02 -5.43 8.65
C GLU A 66 5.99 -5.05 7.60
N SER A 67 4.86 -4.49 8.03
CA SER A 67 3.81 -4.07 7.11
C SER A 67 4.29 -2.97 6.17
N ILE A 68 4.93 -1.94 6.70
CA ILE A 68 5.45 -0.85 5.89
C ILE A 68 6.57 -1.34 4.97
N GLY A 69 7.36 -2.31 5.42
CA GLY A 69 8.40 -2.91 4.59
C GLY A 69 7.89 -3.67 3.37
N ARG A 70 6.62 -4.05 3.36
CA ARG A 70 5.99 -4.70 2.20
C ARG A 70 5.43 -3.71 1.19
N LEU A 71 5.42 -2.43 1.52
CA LEU A 71 4.91 -1.38 0.64
C LEU A 71 6.00 -0.87 -0.29
N ARG A 72 5.64 -0.73 -1.56
CA ARG A 72 6.47 -0.04 -2.54
C ARG A 72 5.57 0.92 -3.31
N THR A 73 6.06 2.11 -3.58
CA THR A 73 5.35 3.09 -4.39
C THR A 73 6.13 3.35 -5.67
N THR A 74 5.43 3.63 -6.75
CA THR A 74 6.07 3.88 -8.03
C THR A 74 5.22 4.82 -8.89
N ALA A 75 5.89 5.63 -9.70
CA ALA A 75 5.22 6.46 -10.70
C ALA A 75 5.13 5.74 -12.05
N ARG A 76 5.59 4.50 -12.12
CA ARG A 76 5.66 3.74 -13.37
C ARG A 76 4.75 2.51 -13.32
N LEU A 77 3.76 2.49 -14.20
CA LEU A 77 2.83 1.35 -14.27
C LEU A 77 3.54 0.04 -14.64
N ASP A 78 4.63 0.12 -15.40
CA ASP A 78 5.40 -1.08 -15.76
C ASP A 78 5.90 -1.86 -14.56
N ASP A 79 6.08 -1.20 -13.43
CA ASP A 79 6.56 -1.86 -12.22
C ASP A 79 5.54 -2.84 -11.64
N LEU A 80 4.30 -2.81 -12.14
CA LEU A 80 3.24 -3.72 -11.69
C LEU A 80 3.16 -5.01 -12.50
N LYS A 81 3.96 -5.16 -13.54
CA LYS A 81 3.85 -6.28 -14.46
C LYS A 81 4.01 -7.65 -13.81
N ASP A 82 4.74 -7.73 -12.72
CA ASP A 82 4.99 -9.00 -12.02
C ASP A 82 4.02 -9.24 -10.87
N CYS A 83 3.03 -8.37 -10.70
CA CYS A 83 2.02 -8.57 -9.65
C CYS A 83 1.06 -9.68 -10.01
N ASP A 84 0.66 -10.45 -9.01
CA ASP A 84 -0.31 -11.53 -9.20
C ASP A 84 -1.71 -11.00 -9.49
N VAL A 85 -2.05 -9.87 -8.88
CA VAL A 85 -3.33 -9.20 -9.06
C VAL A 85 -3.08 -7.70 -9.14
N ILE A 86 -3.78 -7.04 -10.04
CA ILE A 86 -3.73 -5.58 -10.14
C ILE A 86 -5.14 -5.02 -9.92
N ILE A 87 -5.25 -4.11 -8.97
CA ILE A 87 -6.52 -3.48 -8.62
C ILE A 87 -6.46 -2.02 -9.07
N GLU A 88 -7.43 -1.60 -9.85
CA GLU A 88 -7.56 -0.20 -10.22
C GLU A 88 -8.45 0.52 -9.22
N ALA A 89 -7.86 1.50 -8.55
CA ALA A 89 -8.57 2.33 -7.57
C ALA A 89 -8.55 3.78 -8.01
N VAL A 90 -8.71 4.00 -9.32
CA VAL A 90 -8.69 5.34 -9.89
C VAL A 90 -10.01 6.02 -9.60
N TYR A 91 -9.93 7.20 -9.04
CA TYR A 91 -11.09 8.02 -8.75
C TYR A 91 -11.45 8.85 -9.99
N GLU A 92 -12.67 8.77 -10.40
CA GLU A 92 -13.18 9.57 -11.52
C GLU A 92 -13.89 10.81 -11.04
#